data_9e393a006f1852c7dd641e724a0a90f7
#
_entry.id   9e393a006f1852c7dd641e724a0a90f7
#
_cell.length_a   1.000
_cell.length_b   1.000
_cell.length_c   1.000
_cell.angle_alpha   90.00
_cell.angle_beta   90.00
_cell.angle_gamma   90.00
#
_symmetry.space_group_name_H-M   'P 1'
#
loop_
_entity.id
_entity.type
_entity.pdbx_description
1 polymer ?
#
loop_
_entity_poly.entity_id
_entity_poly.type
_entity_poly.pdbx_seq_one_letter_code
_entity_poly.pdbx_strand_id
1 'polypeptide(L)'
;MELQGLYELHERLGAAAVAGVNLIGDDFRLRRAVEQIRPLAQAVPVIKKLYTMAENVMAPDCEDRPGCLLDALALSEALLCTQAGYETGYHIGQDSGEALTWPESEAGAEAGPRPLELISRSYAPCLPYSRVHPLEQALTESGGGRLVPITEAMEEHPLVFEDYRLQAAVITALSDRYAEIADAAEKFLSGKDGQIVPLVKRGFWETTDNGRIHRLRVIESICGGEENEFYLGLLKRAKKELRAEAIHALRFNTENTGVLLDLARTEKGLCLEMTEQVLGMMEQEETDAYWEEQFKKRGREIVGYLRFSKSDLVSDRLAGIIEETLNQKETMSKKEFDGLMSQLLTALPGKGSGAMQEVYRRAARMNPAVLCVSRFQLILAVGMAAFTYISMSG
;
A
#
# COMPACT_ATOMS: atom_id res chain seq x y z
N MET A 1 -41.43 17.09 11.33
CA MET A 1 -41.40 15.64 11.65
C MET A 1 -41.01 15.56 13.14
N GLU A 2 -41.77 14.87 13.96
CA GLU A 2 -41.46 14.83 15.40
C GLU A 2 -40.20 13.95 15.62
N LEU A 3 -39.04 14.57 15.68
CA LEU A 3 -37.77 13.94 15.98
C LEU A 3 -37.66 13.43 17.41
N GLN A 4 -38.52 13.94 18.30
CA GLN A 4 -38.50 13.62 19.74
C GLN A 4 -38.57 12.11 20.00
N GLY A 5 -39.39 11.37 19.21
CA GLY A 5 -39.47 9.91 19.33
C GLY A 5 -38.17 9.18 18.95
N LEU A 6 -37.44 9.71 17.97
CA LEU A 6 -36.14 9.15 17.57
C LEU A 6 -35.06 9.42 18.64
N TYR A 7 -35.06 10.63 19.24
CA TYR A 7 -34.15 10.95 20.33
C TYR A 7 -34.41 10.06 21.56
N GLU A 8 -35.70 9.88 21.92
CA GLU A 8 -36.07 9.01 23.05
C GLU A 8 -35.66 7.56 22.81
N LEU A 9 -35.87 7.05 21.58
CA LEU A 9 -35.41 5.69 21.21
C LEU A 9 -33.90 5.56 21.31
N HIS A 10 -33.13 6.49 20.72
CA HIS A 10 -31.67 6.48 20.77
C HIS A 10 -31.16 6.51 22.23
N GLU A 11 -31.69 7.39 23.05
CA GLU A 11 -31.31 7.46 24.46
C GLU A 11 -31.58 6.14 25.20
N ARG A 12 -32.72 5.47 24.92
CA ARG A 12 -33.08 4.19 25.55
C ARG A 12 -32.18 3.03 25.06
N LEU A 13 -31.87 2.99 23.78
CA LEU A 13 -30.91 2.02 23.24
C LEU A 13 -29.50 2.23 23.85
N GLY A 14 -29.04 3.47 24.00
CA GLY A 14 -27.80 3.81 24.68
C GLY A 14 -27.82 3.42 26.17
N ALA A 15 -28.92 3.70 26.89
CA ALA A 15 -29.06 3.28 28.27
C ALA A 15 -29.03 1.75 28.41
N ALA A 16 -29.69 1.01 27.51
CA ALA A 16 -29.64 -0.46 27.48
C ALA A 16 -28.25 -1.00 27.20
N ALA A 17 -27.46 -0.34 26.34
CA ALA A 17 -26.08 -0.72 26.08
C ALA A 17 -25.19 -0.56 27.33
N VAL A 18 -25.44 0.48 28.14
CA VAL A 18 -24.69 0.71 29.39
C VAL A 18 -25.16 -0.23 30.52
N ALA A 19 -26.48 -0.44 30.65
CA ALA A 19 -27.06 -1.28 31.70
C ALA A 19 -26.84 -2.79 31.48
N GLY A 20 -26.59 -3.20 30.23
CA GLY A 20 -26.39 -4.59 29.84
C GLY A 20 -27.63 -5.23 29.21
N VAL A 21 -27.37 -6.07 28.21
CA VAL A 21 -28.37 -6.67 27.29
C VAL A 21 -29.38 -7.60 27.99
N ASN A 22 -29.07 -8.10 29.19
CA ASN A 22 -29.92 -9.06 29.90
C ASN A 22 -31.25 -8.43 30.45
N LEU A 23 -31.26 -7.09 30.57
CA LEU A 23 -32.42 -6.37 31.09
C LEU A 23 -33.38 -5.87 29.99
N ILE A 24 -33.01 -6.01 28.73
CA ILE A 24 -33.74 -5.45 27.58
C ILE A 24 -35.13 -6.11 27.43
N GLY A 25 -35.23 -7.40 27.71
CA GLY A 25 -36.51 -8.13 27.59
C GLY A 25 -37.65 -7.53 28.46
N ASP A 26 -37.31 -6.97 29.61
CA ASP A 26 -38.24 -6.42 30.59
C ASP A 26 -38.28 -4.89 30.60
N ASP A 27 -37.50 -4.23 29.73
CA ASP A 27 -37.44 -2.77 29.64
C ASP A 27 -38.70 -2.19 28.95
N PHE A 28 -39.70 -1.85 29.79
CA PHE A 28 -40.93 -1.24 29.29
C PHE A 28 -40.74 0.16 28.70
N ARG A 29 -39.66 0.89 29.09
CA ARG A 29 -39.36 2.23 28.56
C ARG A 29 -38.80 2.14 27.15
N LEU A 30 -37.92 1.19 26.91
CA LEU A 30 -37.43 0.90 25.55
C LEU A 30 -38.59 0.46 24.66
N ARG A 31 -39.44 -0.45 25.14
CA ARG A 31 -40.62 -0.92 24.38
C ARG A 31 -41.53 0.23 24.00
N ARG A 32 -41.77 1.16 24.93
CA ARG A 32 -42.60 2.37 24.69
C ARG A 32 -41.93 3.26 23.63
N ALA A 33 -40.62 3.50 23.69
CA ALA A 33 -39.89 4.30 22.72
C ALA A 33 -39.96 3.71 21.32
N VAL A 34 -39.86 2.37 21.20
CA VAL A 34 -40.02 1.66 19.91
C VAL A 34 -41.44 1.87 19.35
N GLU A 35 -42.49 1.74 20.18
CA GLU A 35 -43.86 1.96 19.72
C GLU A 35 -44.13 3.43 19.29
N GLN A 36 -43.46 4.41 19.90
CA GLN A 36 -43.59 5.82 19.52
C GLN A 36 -43.07 6.11 18.08
N ILE A 37 -42.10 5.40 17.60
CA ILE A 37 -41.59 5.58 16.22
C ILE A 37 -42.40 4.79 15.19
N ARG A 38 -43.30 3.92 15.59
CA ARG A 38 -44.11 3.08 14.69
C ARG A 38 -44.88 3.85 13.61
N PRO A 39 -45.53 5.00 13.90
CA PRO A 39 -46.18 5.78 12.85
C PRO A 39 -45.21 6.31 11.80
N LEU A 40 -43.99 6.71 12.20
CA LEU A 40 -42.95 7.18 11.33
C LEU A 40 -42.39 6.03 10.49
N ALA A 41 -42.30 4.83 11.05
CA ALA A 41 -41.85 3.63 10.36
C ALA A 41 -42.76 3.20 9.19
N GLN A 42 -44.04 3.58 9.24
CA GLN A 42 -44.97 3.34 8.12
C GLN A 42 -44.73 4.29 6.95
N ALA A 43 -44.24 5.49 7.21
CA ALA A 43 -44.04 6.53 6.21
C ALA A 43 -42.60 6.51 5.59
N VAL A 44 -41.59 6.12 6.39
CA VAL A 44 -40.18 6.27 6.02
C VAL A 44 -39.46 4.89 6.05
N PRO A 45 -38.99 4.38 4.92
CA PRO A 45 -38.37 3.04 4.83
C PRO A 45 -37.20 2.83 5.77
N VAL A 46 -36.34 3.86 6.00
CA VAL A 46 -35.17 3.75 6.87
C VAL A 46 -35.59 3.66 8.35
N ILE A 47 -36.65 4.41 8.76
CA ILE A 47 -37.20 4.33 10.11
C ILE A 47 -37.91 2.97 10.32
N LYS A 48 -38.53 2.42 9.28
CA LYS A 48 -39.05 1.06 9.30
C LYS A 48 -37.96 0.03 9.59
N LYS A 49 -36.79 0.18 8.97
CA LYS A 49 -35.65 -0.66 9.26
C LYS A 49 -35.18 -0.56 10.72
N LEU A 50 -35.06 0.67 11.24
CA LEU A 50 -34.71 0.91 12.64
C LEU A 50 -35.74 0.28 13.60
N TYR A 51 -37.02 0.45 13.29
CA TYR A 51 -38.11 -0.15 14.06
C TYR A 51 -37.97 -1.68 14.12
N THR A 52 -37.78 -2.35 12.97
CA THR A 52 -37.58 -3.79 12.92
C THR A 52 -36.34 -4.25 13.67
N MET A 53 -35.25 -3.50 13.60
CA MET A 53 -34.00 -3.82 14.34
C MET A 53 -34.24 -3.70 15.85
N ALA A 54 -34.94 -2.64 16.32
CA ALA A 54 -35.25 -2.47 17.71
C ALA A 54 -36.26 -3.54 18.26
N GLU A 55 -37.21 -4.00 17.44
CA GLU A 55 -38.04 -5.15 17.77
C GLU A 55 -37.25 -6.43 17.93
N ASN A 56 -36.28 -6.70 17.02
CA ASN A 56 -35.41 -7.87 17.10
C ASN A 56 -34.56 -7.88 18.37
N VAL A 57 -34.04 -6.71 18.79
CA VAL A 57 -33.32 -6.60 20.07
C VAL A 57 -34.14 -7.03 21.25
N MET A 58 -35.43 -6.74 21.25
CA MET A 58 -36.36 -7.11 22.33
C MET A 58 -36.91 -8.52 22.20
N ALA A 59 -36.71 -9.19 21.06
CA ALA A 59 -37.22 -10.53 20.82
C ALA A 59 -36.58 -11.54 21.78
N PRO A 60 -37.38 -12.50 22.34
CA PRO A 60 -36.83 -13.48 23.29
C PRO A 60 -35.84 -14.47 22.62
N ASP A 61 -35.97 -14.69 21.33
CA ASP A 61 -35.21 -15.60 20.49
C ASP A 61 -34.01 -14.94 19.74
N CYS A 62 -33.64 -13.70 20.14
CA CYS A 62 -32.48 -13.03 19.55
C CYS A 62 -31.17 -13.70 20.01
N GLU A 63 -30.50 -14.36 19.09
CA GLU A 63 -29.25 -15.10 19.34
C GLU A 63 -28.06 -14.17 19.64
N ASP A 64 -27.95 -13.03 18.92
CA ASP A 64 -26.92 -12.00 19.11
C ASP A 64 -27.54 -10.67 19.51
N ARG A 65 -28.06 -10.62 20.73
CA ARG A 65 -28.68 -9.39 21.26
C ARG A 65 -27.72 -8.22 21.38
N PRO A 66 -26.44 -8.40 21.80
CA PRO A 66 -25.47 -7.30 21.83
C PRO A 66 -25.22 -6.69 20.44
N GLY A 67 -24.98 -7.51 19.42
CA GLY A 67 -24.77 -7.05 18.04
C GLY A 67 -26.00 -6.32 17.49
N CYS A 68 -27.20 -6.90 17.65
CA CYS A 68 -28.44 -6.26 17.24
C CYS A 68 -28.69 -4.91 17.93
N LEU A 69 -28.34 -4.79 19.22
CA LEU A 69 -28.45 -3.54 19.98
C LEU A 69 -27.52 -2.45 19.43
N LEU A 70 -26.26 -2.79 19.18
CA LEU A 70 -25.26 -1.87 18.64
C LEU A 70 -25.62 -1.43 17.21
N ASP A 71 -26.12 -2.33 16.39
CA ASP A 71 -26.59 -2.02 15.04
C ASP A 71 -27.80 -1.05 15.06
N ALA A 72 -28.77 -1.29 15.96
CA ALA A 72 -29.90 -0.39 16.14
C ALA A 72 -29.48 0.99 16.67
N LEU A 73 -28.51 1.02 17.60
CA LEU A 73 -27.93 2.25 18.13
C LEU A 73 -27.21 3.05 17.05
N ALA A 74 -26.37 2.38 16.27
CA ALA A 74 -25.63 3.02 15.15
C ALA A 74 -26.57 3.62 14.09
N LEU A 75 -27.66 2.89 13.74
CA LEU A 75 -28.63 3.40 12.78
C LEU A 75 -29.43 4.58 13.34
N SER A 76 -29.81 4.55 14.64
CA SER A 76 -30.52 5.66 15.30
C SER A 76 -29.62 6.92 15.36
N GLU A 77 -28.33 6.77 15.68
CA GLU A 77 -27.35 7.86 15.67
C GLU A 77 -27.22 8.48 14.28
N ALA A 78 -27.03 7.65 13.25
CA ALA A 78 -26.91 8.12 11.87
C ALA A 78 -28.16 8.91 11.41
N LEU A 79 -29.36 8.47 11.83
CA LEU A 79 -30.61 9.18 11.53
C LEU A 79 -30.69 10.51 12.25
N LEU A 80 -30.29 10.57 13.51
CA LEU A 80 -30.29 11.81 14.28
C LEU A 80 -29.29 12.82 13.75
N CYS A 81 -28.07 12.37 13.41
CA CYS A 81 -27.04 13.23 12.81
C CYS A 81 -27.48 13.82 11.46
N THR A 82 -28.14 13.02 10.61
CA THR A 82 -28.68 13.51 9.33
C THR A 82 -29.82 14.52 9.52
N GLN A 83 -30.68 14.32 10.51
CA GLN A 83 -31.81 15.20 10.78
C GLN A 83 -31.38 16.47 11.52
N ALA A 84 -30.43 16.38 12.47
CA ALA A 84 -29.88 17.54 13.16
C ALA A 84 -29.19 18.51 12.19
N GLY A 85 -28.51 17.98 11.14
CA GLY A 85 -27.95 18.78 10.05
C GLY A 85 -29.01 19.56 9.27
N TYR A 86 -30.25 19.04 9.19
CA TYR A 86 -31.39 19.72 8.56
C TYR A 86 -31.99 20.84 9.45
N GLU A 87 -32.03 20.63 10.77
CA GLU A 87 -32.61 21.61 11.71
C GLU A 87 -31.65 22.74 12.08
N THR A 88 -30.35 22.50 12.07
CA THR A 88 -29.34 23.51 12.37
C THR A 88 -29.01 24.43 11.20
N GLY A 89 -29.73 24.30 10.07
CA GLY A 89 -29.64 25.25 8.96
C GLY A 89 -28.26 25.23 8.26
N TYR A 90 -27.52 24.15 8.39
CA TYR A 90 -26.38 23.90 7.48
C TYR A 90 -26.89 23.56 6.08
N HIS A 91 -27.60 24.51 5.48
CA HIS A 91 -27.79 24.58 4.05
C HIS A 91 -26.46 24.95 3.42
N ILE A 92 -25.65 23.95 3.11
CA ILE A 92 -24.57 24.15 2.16
C ILE A 92 -25.26 24.41 0.81
N GLY A 93 -25.43 25.70 0.50
CA GLY A 93 -25.71 26.17 -0.84
C GLY A 93 -27.17 26.31 -1.25
N GLN A 94 -27.94 27.20 -0.62
CA GLN A 94 -28.93 28.03 -1.32
C GLN A 94 -29.23 29.30 -0.50
N ASP A 95 -28.89 30.44 -1.08
CA ASP A 95 -29.33 31.80 -0.76
C ASP A 95 -28.98 32.39 0.61
N SER A 96 -27.79 32.93 0.71
CA SER A 96 -27.65 34.31 1.17
C SER A 96 -26.39 34.89 0.53
N GLY A 97 -26.57 35.83 -0.37
CA GLY A 97 -25.51 36.57 -1.06
C GLY A 97 -24.73 37.54 -0.15
N GLU A 98 -24.34 37.08 1.03
CA GLU A 98 -23.33 37.70 1.84
C GLU A 98 -22.08 36.81 1.85
N ALA A 99 -21.14 37.18 0.96
CA ALA A 99 -19.81 36.65 1.00
C ALA A 99 -19.21 36.88 2.39
N LEU A 100 -18.91 35.79 3.11
CA LEU A 100 -18.02 35.83 4.26
C LEU A 100 -16.65 36.33 3.74
N THR A 101 -16.44 37.64 3.85
CA THR A 101 -15.13 38.24 3.64
C THR A 101 -14.23 37.86 4.81
N TRP A 102 -13.31 36.94 4.56
CA TRP A 102 -12.19 36.70 5.47
C TRP A 102 -11.33 37.96 5.50
N PRO A 103 -10.78 38.36 6.65
CA PRO A 103 -9.87 39.50 6.71
C PRO A 103 -8.68 39.19 5.80
N GLU A 104 -8.46 40.08 4.84
CA GLU A 104 -7.27 40.04 3.97
C GLU A 104 -6.01 40.15 4.85
N SER A 105 -5.29 39.04 5.01
CA SER A 105 -3.92 39.10 5.49
C SER A 105 -3.05 39.58 4.33
N GLU A 106 -2.52 40.78 4.47
CA GLU A 106 -1.52 41.35 3.57
C GLU A 106 -0.21 40.53 3.64
N ALA A 107 -0.16 39.39 2.93
CA ALA A 107 1.10 38.74 2.59
C ALA A 107 0.91 37.79 1.40
N GLY A 108 1.28 38.25 0.22
CA GLY A 108 1.53 37.36 -0.93
C GLY A 108 0.31 37.06 -1.79
N ALA A 109 -0.03 38.04 -2.65
CA ALA A 109 -0.90 37.79 -3.80
C ALA A 109 -0.25 36.73 -4.69
N GLU A 110 -0.84 35.51 -4.74
CA GLU A 110 -0.91 34.63 -5.92
C GLU A 110 -1.48 33.23 -5.66
N ALA A 111 -2.05 32.96 -4.49
CA ALA A 111 -2.83 31.72 -4.30
C ALA A 111 -4.21 32.08 -3.74
N GLY A 112 -5.15 32.40 -4.61
CA GLY A 112 -6.56 32.38 -4.24
C GLY A 112 -6.93 31.01 -3.64
N PRO A 113 -7.92 30.95 -2.72
CA PRO A 113 -8.35 29.66 -2.17
C PRO A 113 -8.72 28.76 -3.35
N ARG A 114 -8.01 27.63 -3.48
CA ARG A 114 -8.39 26.61 -4.45
C ARG A 114 -9.81 26.18 -4.10
N PRO A 115 -10.75 26.17 -5.07
CA PRO A 115 -12.07 25.64 -4.81
C PRO A 115 -11.86 24.23 -4.25
N LEU A 116 -12.46 23.96 -3.09
CA LEU A 116 -12.54 22.59 -2.55
C LEU A 116 -13.27 21.79 -3.65
N GLU A 117 -12.54 20.96 -4.37
CA GLU A 117 -13.17 19.96 -5.20
C GLU A 117 -14.02 19.11 -4.25
N LEU A 118 -15.33 19.22 -4.44
CA LEU A 118 -16.24 18.27 -3.85
C LEU A 118 -15.90 16.92 -4.45
N ILE A 119 -14.99 16.20 -3.77
CA ILE A 119 -14.79 14.80 -4.03
C ILE A 119 -16.14 14.18 -3.65
N SER A 120 -16.96 13.87 -4.64
CA SER A 120 -18.17 13.07 -4.46
C SER A 120 -17.69 11.66 -4.09
N ARG A 121 -17.23 11.50 -2.86
CA ARG A 121 -17.04 10.18 -2.29
C ARG A 121 -18.44 9.61 -2.14
N SER A 122 -18.72 8.54 -2.87
CA SER A 122 -19.79 7.66 -2.43
C SER A 122 -19.41 7.25 -1.01
N TYR A 123 -20.10 7.83 -0.03
CA TYR A 123 -19.93 7.42 1.36
C TYR A 123 -20.10 5.91 1.39
N ALA A 124 -19.03 5.20 1.79
CA ALA A 124 -19.19 3.79 2.11
C ALA A 124 -20.33 3.71 3.13
N PRO A 125 -21.36 2.90 2.90
CA PRO A 125 -22.46 2.80 3.85
C PRO A 125 -21.85 2.44 5.20
N CYS A 126 -22.32 3.12 6.27
CA CYS A 126 -21.90 2.78 7.62
C CYS A 126 -22.18 1.30 7.84
N LEU A 127 -21.13 0.51 7.95
CA LEU A 127 -21.24 -0.93 8.04
C LEU A 127 -21.66 -1.31 9.46
N PRO A 128 -22.61 -2.25 9.61
CA PRO A 128 -23.01 -2.72 10.92
C PRO A 128 -21.81 -3.36 11.64
N TYR A 129 -21.76 -3.18 12.94
CA TYR A 129 -20.70 -3.70 13.80
C TYR A 129 -20.51 -5.21 13.63
N SER A 130 -21.60 -5.95 13.45
CA SER A 130 -21.58 -7.40 13.21
C SER A 130 -20.78 -7.84 11.96
N ARG A 131 -20.60 -6.95 10.99
CA ARG A 131 -19.75 -7.21 9.80
C ARG A 131 -18.32 -6.75 9.99
N VAL A 132 -18.12 -5.66 10.71
CA VAL A 132 -16.79 -5.06 10.90
C VAL A 132 -15.99 -5.81 11.96
N HIS A 133 -16.62 -6.15 13.08
CA HIS A 133 -15.96 -6.74 14.23
C HIS A 133 -15.23 -8.08 13.95
N PRO A 134 -15.79 -9.05 13.23
CA PRO A 134 -15.05 -10.27 12.90
C PRO A 134 -13.79 -10.02 12.09
N LEU A 135 -13.81 -9.05 11.16
CA LEU A 135 -12.63 -8.67 10.38
C LEU A 135 -11.62 -7.91 11.23
N GLU A 136 -12.08 -7.01 12.09
CA GLU A 136 -11.22 -6.31 13.04
C GLU A 136 -10.50 -7.30 13.96
N GLN A 137 -11.22 -8.27 14.53
CA GLN A 137 -10.62 -9.35 15.33
C GLN A 137 -9.62 -10.16 14.53
N ALA A 138 -9.97 -10.58 13.31
CA ALA A 138 -9.07 -11.32 12.45
C ALA A 138 -7.77 -10.56 12.14
N LEU A 139 -7.82 -9.22 12.02
CA LEU A 139 -6.68 -8.36 11.72
C LEU A 139 -5.83 -8.02 12.96
N THR A 140 -6.41 -8.02 14.17
CA THR A 140 -5.73 -7.51 15.38
C THR A 140 -5.41 -8.58 16.41
N GLU A 141 -6.15 -9.69 16.45
CA GLU A 141 -5.94 -10.76 17.41
C GLU A 141 -4.91 -11.79 16.91
N SER A 142 -4.45 -12.65 17.80
CA SER A 142 -3.55 -13.76 17.48
C SER A 142 -4.34 -15.07 17.41
N GLY A 143 -4.03 -15.93 16.43
CA GLY A 143 -4.69 -17.24 16.28
C GLY A 143 -4.59 -17.79 14.87
N GLY A 144 -5.00 -19.04 14.68
CA GLY A 144 -5.06 -19.68 13.36
C GLY A 144 -6.36 -19.36 12.62
N GLY A 145 -6.36 -19.61 11.30
CA GLY A 145 -7.56 -19.47 10.45
C GLY A 145 -7.96 -18.05 10.07
N ARG A 146 -7.18 -17.04 10.45
CA ARG A 146 -7.48 -15.61 10.20
C ARG A 146 -7.21 -15.16 8.75
N LEU A 147 -6.28 -15.80 8.06
CA LEU A 147 -5.84 -15.39 6.72
C LEU A 147 -7.00 -15.45 5.70
N VAL A 148 -7.75 -16.55 5.69
CA VAL A 148 -8.82 -16.76 4.71
C VAL A 148 -9.89 -15.68 4.76
N PRO A 149 -10.54 -15.38 5.91
CA PRO A 149 -11.55 -14.32 5.95
C PRO A 149 -10.99 -12.93 5.65
N ILE A 150 -9.71 -12.65 5.96
CA ILE A 150 -9.07 -11.38 5.62
C ILE A 150 -8.88 -11.27 4.10
N THR A 151 -8.31 -12.27 3.45
CA THR A 151 -8.04 -12.26 2.01
C THR A 151 -9.33 -12.28 1.19
N GLU A 152 -10.31 -13.09 1.56
CA GLU A 152 -11.63 -13.10 0.92
C GLU A 152 -12.30 -11.73 1.01
N ALA A 153 -12.28 -11.09 2.19
CA ALA A 153 -12.84 -9.74 2.36
C ALA A 153 -12.09 -8.68 1.54
N MET A 154 -10.75 -8.78 1.43
CA MET A 154 -9.94 -7.85 0.63
C MET A 154 -10.21 -8.01 -0.88
N GLU A 155 -10.45 -9.23 -1.35
CA GLU A 155 -10.67 -9.53 -2.76
C GLU A 155 -12.13 -9.31 -3.19
N GLU A 156 -13.09 -9.81 -2.41
CA GLU A 156 -14.51 -9.81 -2.79
C GLU A 156 -15.25 -8.54 -2.33
N HIS A 157 -14.82 -7.93 -1.21
CA HIS A 157 -15.50 -6.81 -0.58
C HIS A 157 -14.56 -5.67 -0.16
N PRO A 158 -13.66 -5.18 -1.05
CA PRO A 158 -12.64 -4.19 -0.69
C PRO A 158 -13.19 -2.89 -0.09
N LEU A 159 -14.44 -2.52 -0.40
CA LEU A 159 -15.11 -1.33 0.14
C LEU A 159 -15.39 -1.42 1.65
N VAL A 160 -15.38 -2.61 2.24
CA VAL A 160 -15.51 -2.78 3.70
C VAL A 160 -14.37 -2.07 4.44
N PHE A 161 -13.18 -2.04 3.83
CA PHE A 161 -12.00 -1.43 4.40
C PHE A 161 -11.93 0.10 4.23
N GLU A 162 -12.94 0.73 3.65
CA GLU A 162 -13.10 2.19 3.73
C GLU A 162 -13.60 2.64 5.11
N ASP A 163 -14.11 1.72 5.91
CA ASP A 163 -14.45 1.98 7.31
C ASP A 163 -13.16 2.26 8.10
N TYR A 164 -13.11 3.40 8.80
CA TYR A 164 -11.93 3.86 9.54
C TYR A 164 -11.45 2.87 10.61
N ARG A 165 -12.37 2.07 11.17
CA ARG A 165 -12.05 1.04 12.18
C ARG A 165 -11.19 -0.05 11.55
N LEU A 166 -11.54 -0.49 10.34
CA LEU A 166 -10.77 -1.50 9.62
C LEU A 166 -9.47 -0.95 9.02
N GLN A 167 -9.44 0.34 8.63
CA GLN A 167 -8.18 0.96 8.20
C GLN A 167 -7.11 0.89 9.29
N ALA A 168 -7.48 1.23 10.53
CA ALA A 168 -6.56 1.12 11.66
C ALA A 168 -6.15 -0.34 11.95
N ALA A 169 -7.08 -1.28 11.82
CA ALA A 169 -6.82 -2.71 11.99
C ALA A 169 -5.88 -3.27 10.92
N VAL A 170 -6.05 -2.91 9.64
CA VAL A 170 -5.15 -3.32 8.55
C VAL A 170 -3.75 -2.76 8.75
N ILE A 171 -3.60 -1.50 9.21
CA ILE A 171 -2.29 -0.93 9.54
C ILE A 171 -1.63 -1.69 10.71
N THR A 172 -2.40 -2.15 11.68
CA THR A 172 -1.91 -2.98 12.78
C THR A 172 -1.44 -4.34 12.27
N ALA A 173 -2.15 -4.93 11.32
CA ALA A 173 -1.82 -6.20 10.69
C ALA A 173 -0.48 -6.19 9.93
N LEU A 174 0.05 -5.02 9.52
CA LEU A 174 1.42 -4.90 8.98
C LEU A 174 2.50 -5.38 9.97
N SER A 175 2.16 -5.50 11.25
CA SER A 175 3.06 -5.98 12.31
C SER A 175 2.70 -7.37 12.80
N ASP A 176 1.82 -8.08 12.09
CA ASP A 176 1.40 -9.42 12.46
C ASP A 176 2.59 -10.40 12.45
N ARG A 177 2.57 -11.35 13.36
CA ARG A 177 3.59 -12.41 13.43
C ARG A 177 3.44 -13.44 12.30
N TYR A 178 2.28 -13.53 11.72
CA TYR A 178 1.99 -14.39 10.60
C TYR A 178 2.29 -13.62 9.31
N ALA A 179 3.39 -13.98 8.66
CA ALA A 179 3.93 -13.23 7.52
C ALA A 179 2.90 -13.02 6.41
N GLU A 180 2.09 -14.04 6.11
CA GLU A 180 1.08 -13.97 5.05
C GLU A 180 -0.01 -12.94 5.33
N ILE A 181 -0.34 -12.66 6.61
CA ILE A 181 -1.29 -11.59 6.97
C ILE A 181 -0.63 -10.23 6.79
N ALA A 182 0.63 -10.09 7.21
CA ALA A 182 1.38 -8.84 7.02
C ALA A 182 1.58 -8.52 5.53
N ASP A 183 1.92 -9.52 4.72
CA ASP A 183 2.06 -9.40 3.26
C ASP A 183 0.72 -9.03 2.58
N ALA A 184 -0.40 -9.65 3.00
CA ALA A 184 -1.72 -9.33 2.49
C ALA A 184 -2.12 -7.87 2.82
N ALA A 185 -1.86 -7.44 4.06
CA ALA A 185 -2.09 -6.07 4.50
C ALA A 185 -1.22 -5.06 3.74
N GLU A 186 0.08 -5.36 3.53
CA GLU A 186 0.99 -4.55 2.72
C GLU A 186 0.47 -4.38 1.30
N LYS A 187 0.17 -5.51 0.61
CA LYS A 187 -0.36 -5.51 -0.74
C LYS A 187 -1.65 -4.70 -0.87
N PHE A 188 -2.56 -4.87 0.10
CA PHE A 188 -3.84 -4.16 0.11
C PHE A 188 -3.65 -2.64 0.30
N LEU A 189 -2.84 -2.22 1.28
CA LEU A 189 -2.58 -0.80 1.56
C LEU A 189 -1.78 -0.12 0.46
N SER A 190 -0.87 -0.83 -0.20
CA SER A 190 -0.09 -0.32 -1.33
C SER A 190 -0.95 0.06 -2.55
N GLY A 191 -2.18 -0.44 -2.63
CA GLY A 191 -3.16 -0.05 -3.65
C GLY A 191 -4.06 1.12 -3.27
N LYS A 192 -3.86 1.72 -2.08
CA LYS A 192 -4.65 2.87 -1.60
C LYS A 192 -4.04 4.20 -2.04
N ASP A 193 -4.82 5.27 -1.88
CA ASP A 193 -4.36 6.63 -2.16
C ASP A 193 -3.45 7.19 -1.04
N GLY A 194 -2.79 8.32 -1.28
CA GLY A 194 -1.87 8.96 -0.34
C GLY A 194 -2.48 9.40 1.00
N GLN A 195 -3.80 9.41 1.13
CA GLN A 195 -4.47 9.83 2.36
C GLN A 195 -4.24 8.86 3.53
N ILE A 196 -3.88 7.60 3.24
CA ILE A 196 -3.56 6.61 4.28
C ILE A 196 -2.16 6.81 4.87
N VAL A 197 -1.26 7.48 4.16
CA VAL A 197 0.17 7.60 4.54
C VAL A 197 0.40 8.23 5.91
N PRO A 198 -0.29 9.31 6.32
CA PRO A 198 -0.16 9.84 7.66
C PRO A 198 -0.50 8.83 8.76
N LEU A 199 -1.49 7.97 8.53
CA LEU A 199 -1.87 6.90 9.47
C LEU A 199 -0.81 5.79 9.51
N VAL A 200 -0.25 5.41 8.36
CA VAL A 200 0.84 4.43 8.27
C VAL A 200 2.10 4.92 8.98
N LYS A 201 2.42 6.23 8.89
CA LYS A 201 3.54 6.86 9.59
C LYS A 201 3.33 6.98 11.11
N ARG A 202 2.07 7.08 11.54
CA ARG A 202 1.74 7.22 12.95
C ARG A 202 2.23 6.03 13.75
N GLY A 203 2.99 6.27 14.82
CA GLY A 203 3.56 5.20 15.65
C GLY A 203 4.60 4.33 14.93
N PHE A 204 5.25 4.82 13.86
CA PHE A 204 6.21 4.05 13.06
C PHE A 204 7.33 3.42 13.91
N TRP A 205 7.86 4.15 14.88
CA TRP A 205 8.95 3.68 15.75
C TRP A 205 8.48 2.80 16.91
N GLU A 206 7.19 2.78 17.19
CA GLU A 206 6.57 2.03 18.29
C GLU A 206 6.21 0.59 17.88
N THR A 207 6.29 0.29 16.57
CA THR A 207 5.96 -1.03 16.02
C THR A 207 7.18 -1.97 15.97
N THR A 208 6.96 -3.24 15.61
CA THR A 208 7.99 -4.25 15.42
C THR A 208 8.92 -3.91 14.25
N ASP A 209 10.12 -4.52 14.19
CA ASP A 209 11.06 -4.30 13.09
C ASP A 209 10.44 -4.70 11.75
N ASN A 210 9.78 -5.86 11.66
CA ASN A 210 9.06 -6.26 10.45
C ASN A 210 7.93 -5.29 10.11
N GLY A 211 7.15 -4.87 11.10
CA GLY A 211 6.08 -3.89 10.90
C GLY A 211 6.59 -2.56 10.34
N ARG A 212 7.79 -2.10 10.71
CA ARG A 212 8.43 -0.91 10.13
C ARG A 212 8.76 -1.12 8.67
N ILE A 213 9.28 -2.31 8.32
CA ILE A 213 9.61 -2.66 6.93
C ILE A 213 8.33 -2.65 6.06
N HIS A 214 7.28 -3.34 6.48
CA HIS A 214 6.00 -3.35 5.74
C HIS A 214 5.41 -1.95 5.61
N ARG A 215 5.41 -1.15 6.70
CA ARG A 215 4.96 0.25 6.65
C ARG A 215 5.77 1.09 5.66
N LEU A 216 7.09 0.93 5.66
CA LEU A 216 7.96 1.65 4.73
C LEU A 216 7.65 1.29 3.28
N ARG A 217 7.46 0.00 2.97
CA ARG A 217 7.10 -0.47 1.63
C ARG A 217 5.75 0.06 1.16
N VAL A 218 4.77 0.15 2.05
CA VAL A 218 3.49 0.80 1.75
C VAL A 218 3.68 2.28 1.40
N ILE A 219 4.45 3.04 2.21
CA ILE A 219 4.73 4.46 1.97
C ILE A 219 5.47 4.62 0.65
N GLU A 220 6.47 3.79 0.39
CA GLU A 220 7.25 3.78 -0.84
C GLU A 220 6.39 3.50 -2.08
N SER A 221 5.49 2.52 -1.98
CA SER A 221 4.60 2.15 -3.08
C SER A 221 3.60 3.25 -3.43
N ILE A 222 3.12 3.99 -2.43
CA ILE A 222 2.11 5.04 -2.62
C ILE A 222 2.75 6.37 -3.05
N CYS A 223 3.82 6.79 -2.35
CA CYS A 223 4.38 8.14 -2.49
C CYS A 223 5.60 8.20 -3.41
N GLY A 224 6.26 7.06 -3.66
CA GLY A 224 7.50 7.09 -4.44
C GLY A 224 8.50 8.11 -3.88
N GLY A 225 8.90 9.08 -4.69
CA GLY A 225 9.88 10.11 -4.30
C GLY A 225 9.35 11.27 -3.45
N GLU A 226 8.05 11.40 -3.30
CA GLU A 226 7.45 12.52 -2.54
C GLU A 226 7.85 12.52 -1.06
N GLU A 227 8.15 11.34 -0.52
CA GLU A 227 8.54 11.15 0.88
C GLU A 227 10.06 11.06 1.09
N ASN A 228 10.84 11.66 0.21
CA ASN A 228 12.30 11.60 0.22
C ASN A 228 12.93 12.03 1.56
N GLU A 229 12.42 13.10 2.17
CA GLU A 229 12.90 13.55 3.49
C GLU A 229 12.66 12.50 4.60
N PHE A 230 11.54 11.80 4.54
CA PHE A 230 11.26 10.72 5.47
C PHE A 230 12.27 9.59 5.30
N TYR A 231 12.57 9.16 4.07
CA TYR A 231 13.55 8.11 3.79
C TYR A 231 14.96 8.49 4.26
N LEU A 232 15.41 9.70 3.96
CA LEU A 232 16.68 10.24 4.45
C LEU A 232 16.71 10.32 5.98
N GLY A 233 15.59 10.68 6.61
CA GLY A 233 15.42 10.68 8.06
C GLY A 233 15.59 9.30 8.69
N LEU A 234 15.09 8.25 8.03
CA LEU A 234 15.23 6.87 8.48
C LEU A 234 16.71 6.43 8.54
N LEU A 235 17.55 6.85 7.59
CA LEU A 235 18.97 6.51 7.57
C LEU A 235 19.72 6.90 8.85
N LYS A 236 19.24 7.90 9.60
CA LYS A 236 19.87 8.35 10.85
C LYS A 236 19.65 7.38 12.02
N ARG A 237 18.57 6.58 12.00
CA ARG A 237 18.13 5.73 13.12
C ARG A 237 17.98 4.26 12.75
N ALA A 238 17.63 3.98 11.50
CA ALA A 238 17.37 2.63 11.01
C ALA A 238 18.68 1.80 10.97
N LYS A 239 18.55 0.50 11.21
CA LYS A 239 19.64 -0.47 11.21
C LYS A 239 19.24 -1.67 10.36
N LYS A 240 20.26 -2.40 9.88
CA LYS A 240 20.11 -3.67 9.13
C LYS A 240 19.03 -3.56 8.03
N GLU A 241 18.05 -4.42 8.10
CA GLU A 241 17.01 -4.61 7.09
C GLU A 241 16.20 -3.32 6.84
N LEU A 242 15.75 -2.64 7.89
CA LEU A 242 15.03 -1.37 7.74
C LEU A 242 15.88 -0.28 7.06
N ARG A 243 17.20 -0.26 7.35
CA ARG A 243 18.13 0.68 6.71
C ARG A 243 18.31 0.34 5.22
N ALA A 244 18.39 -0.94 4.88
CA ALA A 244 18.45 -1.39 3.49
C ALA A 244 17.19 -1.01 2.72
N GLU A 245 16.00 -1.20 3.29
CA GLU A 245 14.74 -0.77 2.68
C GLU A 245 14.66 0.76 2.53
N ALA A 246 15.16 1.52 3.51
CA ALA A 246 15.21 2.98 3.39
C ALA A 246 16.17 3.43 2.26
N ILE A 247 17.31 2.74 2.08
CA ILE A 247 18.21 2.95 0.95
C ILE A 247 17.51 2.65 -0.38
N HIS A 248 16.74 1.54 -0.43
CA HIS A 248 15.97 1.18 -1.62
C HIS A 248 14.96 2.26 -2.03
N ALA A 249 14.29 2.87 -1.05
CA ALA A 249 13.33 3.94 -1.30
C ALA A 249 13.97 5.22 -1.87
N LEU A 250 15.28 5.44 -1.69
CA LEU A 250 15.97 6.61 -2.25
C LEU A 250 16.10 6.61 -3.77
N ARG A 251 15.82 5.48 -4.44
CA ARG A 251 15.93 5.34 -5.91
C ARG A 251 15.02 6.27 -6.70
N PHE A 252 13.95 6.78 -6.09
CA PHE A 252 12.96 7.60 -6.76
C PHE A 252 13.40 9.07 -6.98
N ASN A 253 14.45 9.51 -6.30
CA ASN A 253 14.96 10.87 -6.45
C ASN A 253 16.43 10.85 -6.85
N THR A 254 16.73 11.38 -8.04
CA THR A 254 18.09 11.46 -8.57
C THR A 254 19.02 12.35 -7.76
N GLU A 255 18.49 13.32 -6.99
CA GLU A 255 19.28 14.14 -6.08
C GLU A 255 19.95 13.33 -4.97
N ASN A 256 19.48 12.11 -4.70
CA ASN A 256 20.07 11.21 -3.73
C ASN A 256 21.38 10.54 -4.23
N THR A 257 21.78 10.73 -5.49
CA THR A 257 22.97 10.07 -6.06
C THR A 257 24.20 10.32 -5.19
N GLY A 258 24.45 11.55 -4.76
CA GLY A 258 25.58 11.88 -3.89
C GLY A 258 25.55 11.12 -2.56
N VAL A 259 24.38 11.06 -1.92
CA VAL A 259 24.19 10.32 -0.65
C VAL A 259 24.42 8.84 -0.84
N LEU A 260 23.92 8.26 -1.94
CA LEU A 260 24.10 6.84 -2.25
C LEU A 260 25.56 6.49 -2.56
N LEU A 261 26.31 7.36 -3.25
CA LEU A 261 27.74 7.18 -3.47
C LEU A 261 28.54 7.22 -2.17
N ASP A 262 28.15 8.07 -1.22
CA ASP A 262 28.79 8.09 0.11
C ASP A 262 28.43 6.86 0.94
N LEU A 263 27.18 6.37 0.85
CA LEU A 263 26.76 5.11 1.46
C LEU A 263 27.53 3.93 0.87
N ALA A 264 27.76 3.89 -0.45
CA ALA A 264 28.54 2.84 -1.12
C ALA A 264 30.00 2.76 -0.64
N ARG A 265 30.55 3.87 -0.12
CA ARG A 265 31.92 3.93 0.46
C ARG A 265 31.94 3.51 1.94
N THR A 266 30.86 3.67 2.65
CA THR A 266 30.81 3.52 4.11
C THR A 266 30.06 2.29 4.59
N GLU A 267 29.04 1.84 3.84
CA GLU A 267 28.21 0.70 4.20
C GLU A 267 28.89 -0.64 3.90
N LYS A 268 28.36 -1.70 4.52
CA LYS A 268 28.84 -3.09 4.35
C LYS A 268 27.66 -4.07 4.34
N GLY A 269 27.89 -5.27 3.81
CA GLY A 269 26.89 -6.34 3.77
C GLY A 269 25.60 -5.89 3.08
N LEU A 270 24.46 -6.21 3.67
CA LEU A 270 23.13 -5.98 3.09
C LEU A 270 22.89 -4.51 2.66
N CYS A 271 23.33 -3.54 3.46
CA CYS A 271 23.17 -2.13 3.12
C CYS A 271 24.02 -1.72 1.92
N LEU A 272 25.25 -2.23 1.80
CA LEU A 272 26.10 -2.00 0.62
C LEU A 272 25.47 -2.64 -0.62
N GLU A 273 25.02 -3.89 -0.51
CA GLU A 273 24.37 -4.60 -1.61
C GLU A 273 23.14 -3.84 -2.12
N MET A 274 22.29 -3.34 -1.21
CA MET A 274 21.14 -2.54 -1.58
C MET A 274 21.55 -1.21 -2.20
N THR A 275 22.57 -0.54 -1.65
CA THR A 275 23.09 0.72 -2.21
C THR A 275 23.58 0.52 -3.65
N GLU A 276 24.35 -0.54 -3.91
CA GLU A 276 24.82 -0.88 -5.24
C GLU A 276 23.68 -1.22 -6.20
N GLN A 277 22.64 -1.93 -5.72
CA GLN A 277 21.45 -2.18 -6.55
C GLN A 277 20.73 -0.87 -6.93
N VAL A 278 20.58 0.04 -5.98
CA VAL A 278 19.94 1.34 -6.22
C VAL A 278 20.77 2.22 -7.15
N LEU A 279 22.09 2.28 -6.95
CA LEU A 279 23.00 2.98 -7.88
C LEU A 279 22.92 2.40 -9.29
N GLY A 280 22.74 1.08 -9.41
CA GLY A 280 22.52 0.44 -10.70
C GLY A 280 21.20 0.84 -11.38
N MET A 281 20.21 1.33 -10.63
CA MET A 281 18.93 1.84 -11.19
C MET A 281 19.02 3.31 -11.60
N MET A 282 20.05 4.04 -11.16
CA MET A 282 20.24 5.45 -11.45
C MET A 282 21.08 5.65 -12.71
N GLU A 283 20.61 6.55 -13.59
CA GLU A 283 21.25 6.87 -14.87
C GLU A 283 21.89 8.26 -14.76
N GLN A 284 23.04 8.35 -14.10
CA GLN A 284 23.80 9.58 -13.89
C GLN A 284 25.28 9.38 -14.25
N GLU A 285 25.98 10.43 -14.71
CA GLU A 285 27.41 10.33 -15.03
C GLU A 285 28.25 9.91 -13.82
N GLU A 286 27.88 10.37 -12.62
CA GLU A 286 28.54 10.00 -11.37
C GLU A 286 28.41 8.51 -11.05
N THR A 287 27.26 7.90 -11.37
CA THR A 287 27.05 6.47 -11.19
C THR A 287 27.85 5.66 -12.20
N ASP A 288 27.97 6.13 -13.43
CA ASP A 288 28.79 5.49 -14.45
C ASP A 288 30.27 5.50 -14.05
N ALA A 289 30.79 6.62 -13.53
CA ALA A 289 32.16 6.72 -13.02
C ALA A 289 32.40 5.74 -11.85
N TYR A 290 31.43 5.63 -10.93
CA TYR A 290 31.47 4.64 -9.83
C TYR A 290 31.54 3.22 -10.38
N TRP A 291 30.71 2.85 -11.35
CA TRP A 291 30.71 1.51 -11.94
C TRP A 291 32.00 1.19 -12.69
N GLU A 292 32.58 2.15 -13.41
CA GLU A 292 33.86 1.96 -14.03
C GLU A 292 34.98 1.62 -13.02
N GLU A 293 34.96 2.31 -11.86
CA GLU A 293 35.90 2.02 -10.77
C GLU A 293 35.66 0.62 -10.19
N GLN A 294 34.40 0.24 -9.96
CA GLN A 294 34.06 -1.08 -9.43
C GLN A 294 34.43 -2.20 -10.43
N PHE A 295 34.20 -2.02 -11.71
CA PHE A 295 34.64 -2.99 -12.73
C PHE A 295 36.18 -3.20 -12.71
N LYS A 296 36.94 -2.13 -12.51
CA LYS A 296 38.40 -2.22 -12.37
C LYS A 296 38.84 -2.94 -11.10
N LYS A 297 38.13 -2.75 -9.99
CA LYS A 297 38.48 -3.32 -8.68
C LYS A 297 38.01 -4.75 -8.50
N ARG A 298 36.78 -5.04 -8.86
CA ARG A 298 36.04 -6.29 -8.52
C ARG A 298 35.74 -7.15 -9.75
N GLY A 299 35.90 -6.60 -10.95
CA GLY A 299 35.65 -7.34 -12.18
C GLY A 299 34.25 -7.89 -12.28
N ARG A 300 34.15 -9.21 -12.45
CA ARG A 300 32.86 -9.90 -12.67
C ARG A 300 31.97 -10.02 -11.42
N GLU A 301 32.51 -9.80 -10.23
CA GLU A 301 31.74 -9.98 -8.98
C GLU A 301 30.56 -9.00 -8.85
N ILE A 302 30.65 -7.83 -9.49
CA ILE A 302 29.62 -6.82 -9.43
C ILE A 302 28.42 -7.07 -10.35
N VAL A 303 28.50 -8.04 -11.24
CA VAL A 303 27.48 -8.28 -12.29
C VAL A 303 26.08 -8.48 -11.70
N GLY A 304 25.97 -9.15 -10.54
CA GLY A 304 24.69 -9.38 -9.85
C GLY A 304 23.96 -8.10 -9.48
N TYR A 305 24.67 -7.02 -9.17
CA TYR A 305 24.08 -5.73 -8.76
C TYR A 305 23.62 -4.88 -9.94
N LEU A 306 24.07 -5.22 -11.15
CA LEU A 306 23.81 -4.44 -12.36
C LEU A 306 22.53 -4.85 -13.09
N ARG A 307 21.76 -5.78 -12.53
CA ARG A 307 20.53 -6.30 -13.15
C ARG A 307 19.57 -5.18 -13.58
N PHE A 308 19.41 -4.16 -12.78
CA PHE A 308 18.44 -3.08 -13.01
C PHE A 308 19.02 -1.87 -13.74
N SER A 309 20.35 -1.83 -13.96
CA SER A 309 20.98 -0.73 -14.68
C SER A 309 20.54 -0.72 -16.15
N LYS A 310 20.21 0.47 -16.65
CA LYS A 310 19.93 0.73 -18.07
C LYS A 310 21.05 1.52 -18.75
N SER A 311 22.14 1.84 -18.02
CA SER A 311 23.29 2.57 -18.53
C SER A 311 23.91 1.84 -19.73
N ASP A 312 24.19 2.60 -20.79
CA ASP A 312 24.88 2.08 -21.97
C ASP A 312 26.31 1.68 -21.63
N LEU A 313 27.00 2.38 -20.74
CA LEU A 313 28.34 2.03 -20.26
C LEU A 313 28.35 0.66 -19.60
N VAL A 314 27.39 0.40 -18.71
CA VAL A 314 27.22 -0.90 -18.05
C VAL A 314 26.90 -1.98 -19.07
N SER A 315 26.02 -1.68 -20.04
CA SER A 315 25.68 -2.60 -21.13
C SER A 315 26.92 -2.98 -21.97
N ASP A 316 27.77 -2.03 -22.34
CA ASP A 316 28.99 -2.24 -23.10
C ASP A 316 30.00 -3.07 -22.32
N ARG A 317 30.18 -2.81 -21.03
CA ARG A 317 31.06 -3.60 -20.16
C ARG A 317 30.59 -5.05 -20.03
N LEU A 318 29.28 -5.25 -19.83
CA LEU A 318 28.72 -6.59 -19.81
C LEU A 318 28.85 -7.31 -21.12
N ALA A 319 28.67 -6.62 -22.26
CA ALA A 319 28.89 -7.18 -23.57
C ALA A 319 30.35 -7.69 -23.74
N GLY A 320 31.34 -6.89 -23.33
CA GLY A 320 32.76 -7.30 -23.33
C GLY A 320 33.02 -8.53 -22.48
N ILE A 321 32.46 -8.59 -21.26
CA ILE A 321 32.63 -9.76 -20.37
C ILE A 321 32.01 -11.02 -20.99
N ILE A 322 30.83 -10.88 -21.62
CA ILE A 322 30.18 -12.02 -22.29
C ILE A 322 31.02 -12.51 -23.47
N GLU A 323 31.52 -11.59 -24.29
CA GLU A 323 32.40 -11.96 -25.43
C GLU A 323 33.68 -12.67 -24.99
N GLU A 324 34.34 -12.16 -23.93
CA GLU A 324 35.50 -12.83 -23.35
C GLU A 324 35.14 -14.23 -22.86
N THR A 325 34.00 -14.37 -22.16
CA THR A 325 33.54 -15.66 -21.65
C THR A 325 33.23 -16.64 -22.79
N LEU A 326 32.58 -16.15 -23.86
CA LEU A 326 32.32 -16.96 -25.05
C LEU A 326 33.62 -17.40 -25.77
N ASN A 327 34.61 -16.52 -25.83
CA ASN A 327 35.90 -16.84 -26.45
C ASN A 327 36.72 -17.85 -25.62
N GLN A 328 36.59 -17.85 -24.31
CA GLN A 328 37.27 -18.76 -23.38
C GLN A 328 36.55 -20.10 -23.18
N LYS A 329 35.41 -20.32 -23.83
CA LYS A 329 34.59 -21.53 -23.67
C LYS A 329 35.38 -22.83 -23.82
N GLU A 330 36.28 -22.93 -24.77
CA GLU A 330 37.08 -24.15 -25.05
C GLU A 330 38.15 -24.40 -23.98
N THR A 331 38.57 -23.37 -23.25
CA THR A 331 39.61 -23.45 -22.22
C THR A 331 39.04 -23.64 -20.81
N MET A 332 37.73 -23.44 -20.62
CA MET A 332 37.05 -23.55 -19.34
C MET A 332 36.35 -24.90 -19.17
N SER A 333 36.24 -25.36 -17.93
CA SER A 333 35.37 -26.50 -17.66
C SER A 333 33.88 -26.14 -17.90
N LYS A 334 33.07 -27.11 -18.31
CA LYS A 334 31.65 -26.90 -18.56
C LYS A 334 30.94 -26.30 -17.36
N LYS A 335 31.27 -26.73 -16.14
CA LYS A 335 30.67 -26.25 -14.90
C LYS A 335 30.99 -24.78 -14.62
N GLU A 336 32.22 -24.36 -14.85
CA GLU A 336 32.64 -22.95 -14.71
C GLU A 336 31.98 -22.07 -15.77
N PHE A 337 31.93 -22.51 -17.01
CA PHE A 337 31.25 -21.78 -18.07
C PHE A 337 29.76 -21.61 -17.79
N ASP A 338 29.05 -22.69 -17.44
CA ASP A 338 27.63 -22.65 -17.13
C ASP A 338 27.33 -21.77 -15.91
N GLY A 339 28.19 -21.78 -14.88
CA GLY A 339 28.07 -20.92 -13.71
C GLY A 339 28.21 -19.43 -14.03
N LEU A 340 29.27 -19.06 -14.78
CA LEU A 340 29.52 -17.69 -15.24
C LEU A 340 28.41 -17.19 -16.16
N MET A 341 28.01 -17.99 -17.13
CA MET A 341 26.92 -17.61 -18.03
C MET A 341 25.59 -17.44 -17.28
N SER A 342 25.27 -18.29 -16.30
CA SER A 342 24.08 -18.13 -15.48
C SER A 342 24.09 -16.80 -14.73
N GLN A 343 25.22 -16.39 -14.18
CA GLN A 343 25.40 -15.13 -13.48
C GLN A 343 25.26 -13.92 -14.41
N LEU A 344 25.89 -13.95 -15.57
CA LEU A 344 25.80 -12.90 -16.59
C LEU A 344 24.38 -12.75 -17.12
N LEU A 345 23.65 -13.85 -17.31
CA LEU A 345 22.28 -13.86 -17.79
C LEU A 345 21.30 -13.15 -16.86
N THR A 346 21.57 -13.14 -15.54
CA THR A 346 20.71 -12.42 -14.58
C THR A 346 20.77 -10.90 -14.75
N ALA A 347 21.88 -10.40 -15.32
CA ALA A 347 22.09 -8.96 -15.52
C ALA A 347 21.69 -8.45 -16.92
N LEU A 348 21.31 -9.33 -17.84
CA LEU A 348 20.99 -8.96 -19.22
C LEU A 348 19.65 -8.23 -19.44
N PRO A 349 18.57 -8.43 -18.65
CA PRO A 349 17.30 -7.77 -18.92
C PRO A 349 17.47 -6.25 -19.01
N GLY A 350 16.91 -5.64 -20.05
CA GLY A 350 16.95 -4.20 -20.27
C GLY A 350 18.25 -3.62 -20.83
N LYS A 351 19.25 -4.44 -21.18
CA LYS A 351 20.51 -4.00 -21.78
C LYS A 351 20.36 -3.88 -23.30
N GLY A 352 20.59 -2.68 -23.83
CA GLY A 352 20.30 -2.38 -25.25
C GLY A 352 21.40 -1.65 -26.03
N SER A 353 22.58 -1.46 -25.47
CA SER A 353 23.71 -0.77 -26.18
C SER A 353 24.11 -1.43 -27.50
N GLY A 354 24.76 -0.68 -28.36
CA GLY A 354 25.24 -1.17 -29.64
C GLY A 354 26.14 -2.40 -29.52
N ALA A 355 27.04 -2.43 -28.54
CA ALA A 355 27.89 -3.58 -28.25
C ALA A 355 27.08 -4.80 -27.80
N MET A 356 26.09 -4.60 -26.96
CA MET A 356 25.21 -5.68 -26.50
C MET A 356 24.37 -6.26 -27.65
N GLN A 357 23.90 -5.43 -28.58
CA GLN A 357 23.22 -5.90 -29.80
C GLN A 357 24.09 -6.80 -30.66
N GLU A 358 25.37 -6.49 -30.78
CA GLU A 358 26.32 -7.34 -31.55
C GLU A 358 26.53 -8.69 -30.84
N VAL A 359 26.63 -8.69 -29.53
CA VAL A 359 26.66 -9.93 -28.72
C VAL A 359 25.40 -10.78 -28.97
N TYR A 360 24.22 -10.18 -28.98
CA TYR A 360 22.99 -10.88 -29.30
C TYR A 360 22.97 -11.45 -30.72
N ARG A 361 23.43 -10.68 -31.75
CA ARG A 361 23.52 -11.16 -33.12
C ARG A 361 24.53 -12.33 -33.26
N ARG A 362 25.67 -12.24 -32.55
CA ARG A 362 26.67 -13.31 -32.53
C ARG A 362 26.10 -14.56 -31.86
N ALA A 363 25.47 -14.43 -30.71
CA ALA A 363 24.85 -15.54 -30.01
C ALA A 363 23.76 -16.23 -30.86
N ALA A 364 22.94 -15.46 -31.57
CA ALA A 364 21.91 -16.00 -32.47
C ALA A 364 22.48 -16.77 -33.66
N ARG A 365 23.71 -16.45 -34.13
CA ARG A 365 24.40 -17.15 -35.20
C ARG A 365 25.16 -18.41 -34.72
N MET A 366 25.37 -18.55 -33.41
CA MET A 366 25.99 -19.73 -32.83
C MET A 366 25.06 -20.94 -32.92
N ASN A 367 25.60 -22.10 -33.28
CA ASN A 367 24.83 -23.33 -33.37
C ASN A 367 24.11 -23.58 -32.01
N PRO A 368 22.79 -23.78 -32.00
CA PRO A 368 22.01 -24.03 -30.78
C PRO A 368 22.55 -25.18 -29.91
N ALA A 369 23.21 -26.17 -30.54
CA ALA A 369 23.87 -27.25 -29.82
C ALA A 369 25.04 -26.82 -28.93
N VAL A 370 25.58 -25.62 -29.17
CA VAL A 370 26.68 -25.02 -28.38
C VAL A 370 26.14 -24.16 -27.24
N LEU A 371 24.91 -23.69 -27.40
CA LEU A 371 24.17 -22.89 -26.39
C LEU A 371 23.27 -23.74 -25.49
N CYS A 372 23.59 -25.02 -25.29
CA CYS A 372 22.78 -26.00 -24.52
C CYS A 372 22.49 -25.62 -23.05
N VAL A 373 22.19 -24.36 -22.78
CA VAL A 373 21.56 -23.92 -21.55
C VAL A 373 20.18 -23.41 -21.94
N SER A 374 19.14 -24.20 -21.72
CA SER A 374 17.76 -23.91 -22.10
C SER A 374 17.24 -22.54 -21.61
N ARG A 375 17.78 -22.02 -20.50
CA ARG A 375 17.50 -20.68 -19.97
C ARG A 375 18.13 -19.55 -20.80
N PHE A 376 19.31 -19.77 -21.40
CA PHE A 376 19.97 -18.76 -22.22
C PHE A 376 19.22 -18.49 -23.52
N GLN A 377 18.74 -19.52 -24.17
CA GLN A 377 17.93 -19.40 -25.39
C GLN A 377 16.62 -18.66 -25.14
N LEU A 378 15.97 -18.91 -23.98
CA LEU A 378 14.70 -18.27 -23.63
C LEU A 378 14.89 -16.77 -23.35
N ILE A 379 15.95 -16.38 -22.63
CA ILE A 379 16.24 -14.98 -22.27
C ILE A 379 16.69 -14.20 -23.50
N LEU A 380 17.52 -14.77 -24.37
CA LEU A 380 17.88 -14.17 -25.66
C LEU A 380 16.67 -14.00 -26.58
N ALA A 381 15.78 -15.00 -26.64
CA ALA A 381 14.56 -14.94 -27.44
C ALA A 381 13.60 -13.84 -26.90
N VAL A 382 13.44 -13.74 -25.58
CA VAL A 382 12.62 -12.71 -24.93
C VAL A 382 13.25 -11.32 -25.08
N GLY A 383 14.56 -11.18 -24.91
CA GLY A 383 15.29 -9.93 -25.13
C GLY A 383 15.22 -9.45 -26.58
N MET A 384 15.36 -10.36 -27.56
CA MET A 384 15.21 -10.04 -28.99
C MET A 384 13.77 -9.70 -29.36
N ALA A 385 12.78 -10.37 -28.80
CA ALA A 385 11.37 -10.08 -29.04
C ALA A 385 10.95 -8.72 -28.46
N ALA A 386 11.44 -8.36 -27.27
CA ALA A 386 11.22 -7.03 -26.68
C ALA A 386 11.90 -5.93 -27.51
N PHE A 387 13.09 -6.20 -28.06
CA PHE A 387 13.82 -5.24 -28.87
C PHE A 387 13.19 -5.05 -30.25
N THR A 388 12.69 -6.10 -30.91
CA THR A 388 11.94 -5.99 -32.16
C THR A 388 10.62 -5.23 -31.95
N TYR A 389 9.95 -5.42 -30.82
CA TYR A 389 8.71 -4.69 -30.50
C TYR A 389 8.98 -3.18 -30.29
N ILE A 390 10.04 -2.81 -29.60
CA ILE A 390 10.44 -1.39 -29.38
C ILE A 390 10.90 -0.75 -30.71
N SER A 391 11.65 -1.48 -31.54
CA SER A 391 12.12 -0.99 -32.85
C SER A 391 10.99 -0.86 -33.92
N MET A 392 9.86 -1.56 -33.75
CA MET A 392 8.71 -1.46 -34.66
C MET A 392 7.64 -0.47 -34.19
N SER A 393 7.71 0.00 -32.94
CA SER A 393 6.79 0.97 -32.35
C SER A 393 7.34 2.40 -32.27
N GLY A 394 8.53 2.65 -32.74
CA GLY A 394 9.11 3.98 -33.00
C GLY A 394 9.22 4.24 -34.47
#